data_bf6e1251b158863421c849a2660486bb
#
_entry.id   bf6e1251b158863421c849a2660486bb
#
_cell.length_a   1.000
_cell.length_b   1.000
_cell.length_c   1.000
_cell.angle_alpha   90.00
_cell.angle_beta   90.00
_cell.angle_gamma   90.00
#
_symmetry.space_group_name_H-M   'P 1'
#
loop_
_entity.id
_entity.type
_entity.pdbx_description
1 polymer ?
#
loop_
_entity_poly.entity_id
_entity_poly.type
_entity_poly.pdbx_seq_one_letter_code
_entity_poly.pdbx_strand_id
1 'polypeptide(L)'
;MGFVQGEGRTQGTLFPVTLEELIPDDHVCRVIDAFVDRLNMAGLGFERAEAAETGRPGYDPRDLLKLYLYGYLQQIRSSRRLESECRRNIELMWLLGRLAPDHKTIAEFRRMHREGVTAAGAELVRLARSVGLVKGEWVAIDGSKFQAVSSVKSVHEREALERYLEQLEQSDEQDEVVIDPSAVASALEKLHRHPEPEVAFMRTTHGFLPAYNVQAAVDAEHALIVAQQVTVQAGDNGSLQPMSEAARAATGGLRRRSKWLPMRATRMESRPKPARLRASCRMCLPTVA
;
A
#
# COMPACT_ATOMS: atom_id res chain seq x y z
N MET A 1 23.43 -29.13 37.16
CA MET A 1 23.45 -28.22 35.99
C MET A 1 22.26 -27.27 36.14
N GLY A 2 22.49 -25.96 36.16
CA GLY A 2 21.43 -24.95 36.25
C GLY A 2 20.96 -24.51 34.84
N PHE A 3 19.77 -23.91 34.77
CA PHE A 3 19.30 -23.27 33.56
C PHE A 3 20.00 -21.90 33.37
N VAL A 4 20.09 -21.43 32.11
CA VAL A 4 20.54 -20.06 31.81
C VAL A 4 19.51 -19.09 32.40
N GLN A 5 19.96 -18.14 33.21
CA GLN A 5 19.09 -17.16 33.85
C GLN A 5 19.17 -15.83 33.12
N GLY A 6 18.04 -15.17 32.92
CA GLY A 6 17.98 -13.81 32.44
C GLY A 6 18.23 -12.80 33.55
N GLU A 7 18.32 -11.51 33.16
CA GLU A 7 18.48 -10.41 34.11
C GLU A 7 17.25 -10.23 35.00
N GLY A 8 17.47 -9.78 36.24
CA GLY A 8 16.38 -9.45 37.15
C GLY A 8 15.58 -8.27 36.66
N ARG A 9 14.22 -8.32 36.74
CA ARG A 9 13.33 -7.24 36.26
C ARG A 9 13.56 -5.89 36.96
N THR A 10 14.15 -5.91 38.15
CA THR A 10 14.45 -4.75 38.98
C THR A 10 15.92 -4.34 38.91
N GLN A 11 16.71 -5.04 38.10
CA GLN A 11 18.13 -4.74 37.93
C GLN A 11 18.24 -3.44 37.09
N GLY A 12 18.83 -2.43 37.69
CA GLY A 12 19.22 -1.20 37.01
C GLY A 12 20.56 -1.35 36.31
N THR A 13 20.74 -0.73 35.17
CA THR A 13 22.02 -0.62 34.49
C THR A 13 22.77 0.62 35.00
N LEU A 14 24.07 0.47 35.23
CA LEU A 14 24.93 1.58 35.67
C LEU A 14 25.05 2.66 34.58
N PHE A 15 25.01 2.25 33.30
CA PHE A 15 25.00 3.12 32.14
C PHE A 15 23.65 2.94 31.43
N PRO A 16 22.85 4.00 31.32
CA PRO A 16 21.56 3.92 30.59
C PRO A 16 21.84 3.71 29.11
N VAL A 17 21.23 2.69 28.54
CA VAL A 17 21.27 2.41 27.10
C VAL A 17 20.34 3.38 26.37
N THR A 18 20.85 4.06 25.36
CA THR A 18 20.05 4.96 24.51
C THR A 18 19.26 4.16 23.47
N LEU A 19 18.17 4.74 22.94
CA LEU A 19 17.45 4.09 21.84
C LEU A 19 18.34 3.86 20.61
N GLU A 20 19.31 4.76 20.40
CA GLU A 20 20.25 4.70 19.29
C GLU A 20 21.12 3.45 19.31
N GLU A 21 21.53 3.02 20.49
CA GLU A 21 22.36 1.83 20.68
C GLU A 21 21.59 0.51 20.52
N LEU A 22 20.24 0.58 20.59
CA LEU A 22 19.38 -0.61 20.48
C LEU A 22 19.12 -1.04 19.02
N ILE A 23 19.40 -0.15 18.05
CA ILE A 23 19.18 -0.41 16.63
C ILE A 23 20.51 -0.47 15.89
N PRO A 24 20.89 -1.63 15.31
CA PRO A 24 22.14 -1.78 14.56
C PRO A 24 22.27 -0.79 13.41
N ASP A 25 23.48 -0.47 13.00
CA ASP A 25 23.76 0.50 11.93
C ASP A 25 23.23 0.07 10.56
N ASP A 26 23.16 -1.22 10.31
CA ASP A 26 22.66 -1.83 9.07
C ASP A 26 21.15 -2.17 9.11
N HIS A 27 20.43 -1.72 10.16
CA HIS A 27 19.03 -2.05 10.33
C HIS A 27 18.12 -1.29 9.36
N VAL A 28 17.08 -1.97 8.86
CA VAL A 28 16.15 -1.39 7.86
C VAL A 28 15.41 -0.15 8.36
N CYS A 29 15.19 0.00 9.67
CA CYS A 29 14.58 1.21 10.23
C CYS A 29 15.40 2.46 9.93
N ARG A 30 16.74 2.38 9.91
CA ARG A 30 17.61 3.50 9.52
C ARG A 30 17.44 3.88 8.05
N VAL A 31 17.17 2.90 7.19
CA VAL A 31 16.87 3.16 5.78
C VAL A 31 15.53 3.88 5.64
N ILE A 32 14.49 3.45 6.39
CA ILE A 32 13.18 4.11 6.41
C ILE A 32 13.32 5.54 6.88
N ASP A 33 14.02 5.75 8.00
CA ASP A 33 14.27 7.06 8.60
C ASP A 33 14.95 8.00 7.62
N ALA A 34 16.11 7.62 7.13
CA ALA A 34 16.90 8.40 6.18
C ALA A 34 16.16 8.68 4.85
N PHE A 35 15.34 7.75 4.39
CA PHE A 35 14.52 7.93 3.20
C PHE A 35 13.45 8.99 3.41
N VAL A 36 12.65 8.86 4.48
CA VAL A 36 11.52 9.77 4.74
C VAL A 36 12.01 11.18 5.08
N ASP A 37 13.12 11.31 5.79
CA ASP A 37 13.68 12.63 6.15
C ASP A 37 14.13 13.44 4.93
N ARG A 38 14.49 12.77 3.84
CA ARG A 38 14.85 13.42 2.57
C ARG A 38 13.66 13.85 1.72
N LEU A 39 12.44 13.40 2.05
CA LEU A 39 11.26 13.72 1.26
C LEU A 39 10.81 15.17 1.47
N ASN A 40 10.46 15.83 0.38
CA ASN A 40 9.74 17.09 0.43
C ASN A 40 8.25 16.82 0.66
N MET A 41 7.83 16.72 1.93
CA MET A 41 6.48 16.36 2.31
C MET A 41 5.42 17.29 1.72
N ALA A 42 5.66 18.61 1.74
CA ALA A 42 4.75 19.59 1.15
C ALA A 42 4.63 19.41 -0.36
N GLY A 43 5.75 19.21 -1.06
CA GLY A 43 5.77 18.97 -2.50
C GLY A 43 5.13 17.64 -2.92
N LEU A 44 5.03 16.68 -2.02
CA LEU A 44 4.34 15.40 -2.22
C LEU A 44 2.84 15.47 -1.86
N GLY A 45 2.33 16.63 -1.43
CA GLY A 45 0.91 16.82 -1.12
C GLY A 45 0.50 16.31 0.27
N PHE A 46 1.44 16.18 1.21
CA PHE A 46 1.08 15.89 2.59
C PHE A 46 0.57 17.16 3.28
N GLU A 47 -0.66 17.11 3.77
CA GLU A 47 -1.21 18.17 4.59
C GLU A 47 -0.46 18.28 5.92
N ARG A 48 -0.39 19.49 6.47
CA ARG A 48 0.31 19.78 7.73
C ARG A 48 1.80 19.39 7.72
N ALA A 49 2.42 19.45 6.54
CA ALA A 49 3.87 19.26 6.41
C ALA A 49 4.67 20.37 7.16
N GLU A 50 4.02 21.50 7.44
CA GLU A 50 4.53 22.58 8.26
C GLU A 50 3.71 22.68 9.55
N ALA A 51 4.41 22.92 10.66
CA ALA A 51 3.76 23.05 11.96
C ALA A 51 2.83 24.28 11.99
N ALA A 52 1.62 24.13 12.52
CA ALA A 52 0.72 25.25 12.71
C ALA A 52 1.25 26.17 13.83
N GLU A 53 1.10 27.49 13.66
CA GLU A 53 1.54 28.47 14.65
C GLU A 53 0.73 28.43 15.95
N THR A 54 -0.53 27.96 15.90
CA THR A 54 -1.45 27.93 17.03
C THR A 54 -2.23 26.61 17.06
N GLY A 55 -2.72 26.25 18.26
CA GLY A 55 -3.53 25.06 18.49
C GLY A 55 -2.74 23.89 19.09
N ARG A 56 -3.41 22.73 19.23
CA ARG A 56 -2.74 21.52 19.72
C ARG A 56 -1.76 21.00 18.66
N PRO A 57 -0.49 20.75 19.02
CA PRO A 57 0.47 20.15 18.08
C PRO A 57 -0.04 18.82 17.52
N GLY A 58 -0.01 18.70 16.20
CA GLY A 58 -0.25 17.43 15.50
C GLY A 58 1.01 16.57 15.44
N TYR A 59 0.87 15.33 15.01
CA TYR A 59 2.02 14.52 14.64
C TYR A 59 2.62 15.02 13.32
N ASP A 60 3.94 14.98 13.21
CA ASP A 60 4.61 15.22 11.93
C ASP A 60 4.17 14.13 10.93
N PRO A 61 3.73 14.50 9.72
CA PRO A 61 3.40 13.52 8.68
C PRO A 61 4.58 12.63 8.31
N ARG A 62 5.83 13.04 8.55
CA ARG A 62 7.02 12.16 8.41
C ARG A 62 6.94 10.97 9.36
N ASP A 63 6.64 11.20 10.64
CA ASP A 63 6.56 10.13 11.62
C ASP A 63 5.45 9.13 11.26
N LEU A 64 4.30 9.65 10.82
CA LEU A 64 3.20 8.79 10.38
C LEU A 64 3.53 8.01 9.10
N LEU A 65 4.30 8.60 8.17
CA LEU A 65 4.78 7.91 6.98
C LEU A 65 5.82 6.83 7.34
N LYS A 66 6.77 7.13 8.25
CA LYS A 66 7.73 6.15 8.79
C LYS A 66 6.99 4.95 9.40
N LEU A 67 6.00 5.21 10.25
CA LEU A 67 5.17 4.18 10.87
C LEU A 67 4.44 3.34 9.82
N TYR A 68 3.94 3.98 8.77
CA TYR A 68 3.21 3.34 7.70
C TYR A 68 4.10 2.41 6.87
N LEU A 69 5.29 2.88 6.46
CA LEU A 69 6.29 2.09 5.74
C LEU A 69 6.76 0.89 6.56
N TYR A 70 7.05 1.11 7.85
CA TYR A 70 7.39 0.03 8.76
C TYR A 70 6.28 -1.02 8.87
N GLY A 71 5.02 -0.56 9.02
CA GLY A 71 3.86 -1.43 9.09
C GLY A 71 3.71 -2.32 7.84
N TYR A 72 3.92 -1.77 6.64
CA TYR A 72 3.91 -2.55 5.40
C TYR A 72 5.04 -3.57 5.34
N LEU A 73 6.24 -3.18 5.71
CA LEU A 73 7.40 -4.06 5.73
C LEU A 73 7.19 -5.25 6.67
N GLN A 74 6.64 -4.99 7.86
CA GLN A 74 6.35 -6.00 8.87
C GLN A 74 4.98 -6.69 8.69
N GLN A 75 4.27 -6.39 7.59
CA GLN A 75 2.93 -6.93 7.29
C GLN A 75 1.87 -6.60 8.35
N ILE A 76 2.04 -5.49 9.07
CA ILE A 76 1.10 -4.99 10.08
C ILE A 76 0.14 -4.00 9.43
N ARG A 77 -1.01 -4.48 8.97
CA ARG A 77 -2.00 -3.67 8.24
C ARG A 77 -3.04 -2.99 9.15
N SER A 78 -3.18 -3.45 10.37
CA SER A 78 -4.16 -2.93 11.33
C SER A 78 -3.63 -1.71 12.07
N SER A 79 -4.33 -0.58 12.00
CA SER A 79 -3.98 0.63 12.75
C SER A 79 -3.97 0.42 14.27
N ARG A 80 -4.90 -0.40 14.81
CA ARG A 80 -4.91 -0.75 16.24
C ARG A 80 -3.69 -1.58 16.64
N ARG A 81 -3.22 -2.47 15.76
CA ARG A 81 -2.01 -3.22 16.02
C ARG A 81 -0.78 -2.32 15.93
N LEU A 82 -0.71 -1.42 14.96
CA LEU A 82 0.36 -0.42 14.88
C LEU A 82 0.44 0.46 16.14
N GLU A 83 -0.70 0.96 16.63
CA GLU A 83 -0.77 1.69 17.91
C GLU A 83 -0.16 0.86 19.06
N SER A 84 -0.53 -0.42 19.17
CA SER A 84 0.00 -1.31 20.20
C SER A 84 1.52 -1.53 20.04
N GLU A 85 2.01 -1.69 18.81
CA GLU A 85 3.43 -1.88 18.52
C GLU A 85 4.26 -0.63 18.85
N CYS A 86 3.76 0.59 18.62
CA CYS A 86 4.45 1.83 18.99
C CYS A 86 4.83 1.89 20.47
N ARG A 87 4.09 1.18 21.34
CA ARG A 87 4.30 1.18 22.80
C ARG A 87 5.24 0.08 23.31
N ARG A 88 5.51 -0.95 22.51
CA ARG A 88 6.24 -2.15 22.95
C ARG A 88 7.35 -2.60 22.03
N ASN A 89 7.38 -2.12 20.78
CA ASN A 89 8.38 -2.51 19.81
C ASN A 89 9.51 -1.48 19.80
N ILE A 90 10.72 -1.92 20.09
CA ILE A 90 11.92 -1.08 20.19
C ILE A 90 12.23 -0.38 18.87
N GLU A 91 12.02 -1.06 17.74
CA GLU A 91 12.26 -0.51 16.41
C GLU A 91 11.35 0.70 16.14
N LEU A 92 10.05 0.60 16.49
CA LEU A 92 9.11 1.71 16.38
C LEU A 92 9.37 2.80 17.42
N MET A 93 9.78 2.44 18.64
CA MET A 93 10.18 3.44 19.65
C MET A 93 11.38 4.26 19.16
N TRP A 94 12.34 3.62 18.50
CA TRP A 94 13.47 4.31 17.89
C TRP A 94 13.00 5.20 16.73
N LEU A 95 12.27 4.63 15.78
CA LEU A 95 11.85 5.28 14.54
C LEU A 95 10.98 6.53 14.77
N LEU A 96 10.16 6.52 15.83
CA LEU A 96 9.20 7.57 16.17
C LEU A 96 9.61 8.39 17.41
N GLY A 97 10.80 8.22 17.95
CA GLY A 97 11.20 8.91 19.17
C GLY A 97 10.25 8.66 20.36
N ARG A 98 9.75 7.43 20.51
CA ARG A 98 8.74 7.01 21.51
C ARG A 98 7.34 7.63 21.34
N LEU A 99 7.05 8.27 20.22
CA LEU A 99 5.69 8.68 19.91
C LEU A 99 4.79 7.46 19.67
N ALA A 100 3.56 7.53 20.16
CA ALA A 100 2.57 6.46 20.01
C ALA A 100 1.23 7.03 19.53
N PRO A 101 1.10 7.32 18.24
CA PRO A 101 -0.15 7.78 17.66
C PRO A 101 -1.29 6.79 17.89
N ASP A 102 -2.48 7.27 18.17
CA ASP A 102 -3.64 6.42 18.30
C ASP A 102 -4.11 5.87 16.95
N HIS A 103 -4.86 4.76 16.98
CA HIS A 103 -5.31 4.08 15.76
C HIS A 103 -6.22 4.91 14.86
N LYS A 104 -6.91 5.93 15.42
CA LYS A 104 -7.76 6.84 14.62
C LYS A 104 -6.87 7.79 13.82
N THR A 105 -5.85 8.36 14.45
CA THR A 105 -4.84 9.20 13.79
C THR A 105 -4.13 8.45 12.67
N ILE A 106 -3.72 7.19 12.92
CA ILE A 106 -3.06 6.34 11.91
C ILE A 106 -3.99 6.06 10.73
N ALA A 107 -5.26 5.71 11.01
CA ALA A 107 -6.24 5.42 9.97
C ALA A 107 -6.60 6.68 9.15
N GLU A 108 -6.73 7.81 9.81
CA GLU A 108 -7.04 9.10 9.18
C GLU A 108 -5.90 9.57 8.28
N PHE A 109 -4.66 9.48 8.73
CA PHE A 109 -3.49 9.78 7.91
C PHE A 109 -3.52 9.02 6.59
N ARG A 110 -3.78 7.73 6.63
CA ARG A 110 -3.88 6.87 5.45
C ARG A 110 -5.01 7.31 4.51
N ARG A 111 -6.15 7.72 5.07
CA ARG A 111 -7.33 8.14 4.30
C ARG A 111 -7.08 9.46 3.57
N MET A 112 -6.47 10.41 4.26
CA MET A 112 -6.24 11.77 3.75
C MET A 112 -5.10 11.84 2.74
N HIS A 113 -4.04 11.06 2.91
CA HIS A 113 -2.79 11.21 2.17
C HIS A 113 -2.53 10.10 1.14
N ARG A 114 -3.57 9.58 0.48
CA ARG A 114 -3.42 8.53 -0.54
C ARG A 114 -2.45 8.92 -1.66
N GLU A 115 -2.61 10.13 -2.18
CA GLU A 115 -1.76 10.67 -3.25
C GLU A 115 -0.33 10.89 -2.77
N GLY A 116 -0.15 11.47 -1.58
CA GLY A 116 1.16 11.66 -0.98
C GLY A 116 1.92 10.35 -0.75
N VAL A 117 1.24 9.31 -0.26
CA VAL A 117 1.83 7.97 -0.08
C VAL A 117 2.22 7.36 -1.43
N THR A 118 1.39 7.54 -2.46
CA THR A 118 1.71 7.07 -3.82
C THR A 118 2.92 7.81 -4.39
N ALA A 119 2.97 9.13 -4.21
CA ALA A 119 4.09 9.95 -4.63
C ALA A 119 5.39 9.59 -3.88
N ALA A 120 5.32 9.31 -2.57
CA ALA A 120 6.45 8.80 -1.80
C ALA A 120 6.95 7.44 -2.32
N GLY A 121 6.04 6.56 -2.75
CA GLY A 121 6.40 5.32 -3.45
C GLY A 121 7.18 5.57 -4.74
N ALA A 122 6.80 6.57 -5.53
CA ALA A 122 7.55 6.95 -6.73
C ALA A 122 8.96 7.48 -6.39
N GLU A 123 9.12 8.24 -5.31
CA GLU A 123 10.44 8.68 -4.84
C GLU A 123 11.32 7.49 -4.40
N LEU A 124 10.72 6.46 -3.78
CA LEU A 124 11.45 5.23 -3.44
C LEU A 124 11.98 4.52 -4.71
N VAL A 125 11.18 4.46 -5.77
CA VAL A 125 11.62 3.90 -7.05
C VAL A 125 12.77 4.73 -7.65
N ARG A 126 12.70 6.07 -7.57
CA ARG A 126 13.78 6.97 -8.01
C ARG A 126 15.07 6.75 -7.21
N LEU A 127 14.96 6.60 -5.89
CA LEU A 127 16.07 6.26 -5.03
C LEU A 127 16.67 4.90 -5.41
N ALA A 128 15.84 3.85 -5.54
CA ALA A 128 16.28 2.52 -5.94
C ALA A 128 17.03 2.55 -7.28
N ARG A 129 16.57 3.40 -8.20
CA ARG A 129 17.27 3.62 -9.47
C ARG A 129 18.61 4.33 -9.29
N SER A 130 18.69 5.36 -8.46
CA SER A 130 19.92 6.13 -8.23
C SER A 130 21.04 5.27 -7.64
N VAL A 131 20.69 4.24 -6.88
CA VAL A 131 21.64 3.25 -6.31
C VAL A 131 21.81 2.00 -7.20
N GLY A 132 21.22 1.99 -8.41
CA GLY A 132 21.40 0.92 -9.38
C GLY A 132 20.55 -0.34 -9.19
N LEU A 133 19.60 -0.32 -8.25
CA LEU A 133 18.68 -1.45 -7.99
C LEU A 133 17.58 -1.57 -9.07
N VAL A 134 17.27 -0.48 -9.79
CA VAL A 134 16.32 -0.49 -10.91
C VAL A 134 17.06 -0.05 -12.17
N LYS A 135 17.27 -0.97 -13.10
CA LYS A 135 17.94 -0.66 -14.38
C LYS A 135 16.95 -0.31 -15.48
N GLY A 136 15.72 -0.81 -15.40
CA GLY A 136 14.67 -0.57 -16.38
C GLY A 136 14.96 -1.16 -17.76
N GLU A 137 15.85 -2.15 -17.87
CA GLU A 137 16.15 -2.82 -19.15
C GLU A 137 15.00 -3.72 -19.59
N TRP A 138 14.41 -4.40 -18.62
CA TRP A 138 13.27 -5.29 -18.79
C TRP A 138 12.23 -5.00 -17.73
N VAL A 139 10.99 -4.77 -18.18
CA VAL A 139 9.85 -4.56 -17.29
C VAL A 139 8.75 -5.54 -17.69
N ALA A 140 8.31 -6.35 -16.73
CA ALA A 140 7.17 -7.22 -16.88
C ALA A 140 5.91 -6.49 -16.40
N ILE A 141 4.80 -6.57 -17.16
CA ILE A 141 3.50 -6.02 -16.77
C ILE A 141 2.54 -7.18 -16.62
N ASP A 142 1.87 -7.26 -15.46
CA ASP A 142 0.87 -8.28 -15.17
C ASP A 142 -0.28 -7.70 -14.34
N GLY A 143 -1.48 -8.29 -14.50
CA GLY A 143 -2.69 -7.91 -13.80
C GLY A 143 -3.16 -8.99 -12.83
N SER A 144 -3.55 -8.58 -11.64
CA SER A 144 -4.15 -9.45 -10.62
C SER A 144 -5.52 -8.94 -10.21
N LYS A 145 -6.50 -9.86 -10.10
CA LYS A 145 -7.86 -9.51 -9.69
C LYS A 145 -7.98 -9.61 -8.17
N PHE A 146 -8.33 -8.49 -7.52
CA PHE A 146 -8.56 -8.41 -6.08
C PHE A 146 -10.04 -8.26 -5.80
N GLN A 147 -10.59 -9.16 -5.00
CA GLN A 147 -12.00 -9.10 -4.59
C GLN A 147 -12.26 -7.80 -3.82
N ALA A 148 -13.36 -7.14 -4.19
CA ALA A 148 -13.85 -5.96 -3.49
C ALA A 148 -14.45 -6.32 -2.12
N VAL A 149 -14.64 -5.31 -1.28
CA VAL A 149 -15.33 -5.46 0.02
C VAL A 149 -16.84 -5.57 -0.17
N SER A 150 -17.36 -4.93 -1.22
CA SER A 150 -18.77 -4.95 -1.57
C SER A 150 -19.28 -6.35 -1.86
N SER A 151 -20.47 -6.67 -1.33
CA SER A 151 -21.13 -7.94 -1.60
C SER A 151 -21.70 -7.98 -3.02
N VAL A 152 -21.85 -9.18 -3.58
CA VAL A 152 -22.52 -9.43 -4.87
C VAL A 152 -23.90 -8.76 -4.90
N LYS A 153 -24.67 -8.90 -3.81
CA LYS A 153 -26.02 -8.30 -3.71
C LYS A 153 -25.98 -6.78 -3.79
N SER A 154 -25.08 -6.15 -3.03
CA SER A 154 -24.92 -4.69 -3.01
C SER A 154 -24.57 -4.12 -4.39
N VAL A 155 -23.71 -4.81 -5.15
CA VAL A 155 -23.33 -4.37 -6.50
C VAL A 155 -24.49 -4.53 -7.47
N HIS A 156 -25.25 -5.63 -7.41
CA HIS A 156 -26.45 -5.80 -8.24
C HIS A 156 -27.54 -4.77 -7.91
N GLU A 157 -27.73 -4.43 -6.64
CA GLU A 157 -28.66 -3.36 -6.24
C GLU A 157 -28.23 -2.02 -6.82
N ARG A 158 -26.94 -1.71 -6.80
CA ARG A 158 -26.40 -0.50 -7.42
C ARG A 158 -26.64 -0.48 -8.93
N GLU A 159 -26.26 -1.55 -9.65
CA GLU A 159 -26.48 -1.66 -11.10
C GLU A 159 -27.97 -1.58 -11.49
N ALA A 160 -28.86 -2.06 -10.63
CA ALA A 160 -30.29 -1.92 -10.85
C ALA A 160 -30.78 -0.47 -10.68
N LEU A 161 -30.22 0.26 -9.68
CA LEU A 161 -30.52 1.68 -9.48
C LEU A 161 -29.97 2.54 -10.62
N GLU A 162 -28.74 2.26 -11.08
CA GLU A 162 -28.13 2.95 -12.22
C GLU A 162 -28.99 2.79 -13.48
N ARG A 163 -29.39 1.56 -13.82
CA ARG A 163 -30.28 1.29 -14.95
C ARG A 163 -31.66 1.95 -14.80
N TYR A 164 -32.20 2.00 -13.59
CA TYR A 164 -33.47 2.71 -13.35
C TYR A 164 -33.34 4.19 -13.63
N LEU A 165 -32.27 4.84 -13.20
CA LEU A 165 -32.02 6.27 -13.49
C LEU A 165 -31.79 6.53 -14.98
N GLU A 166 -31.01 5.68 -15.65
CA GLU A 166 -30.81 5.78 -17.11
C GLU A 166 -32.11 5.64 -17.88
N GLN A 167 -33.03 4.76 -17.46
CA GLN A 167 -34.35 4.60 -18.06
C GLN A 167 -35.23 5.85 -17.86
N LEU A 168 -35.13 6.48 -16.67
CA LEU A 168 -35.85 7.73 -16.40
C LEU A 168 -35.35 8.88 -17.28
N GLU A 169 -34.02 9.04 -17.42
CA GLU A 169 -33.43 10.06 -18.29
C GLU A 169 -33.87 9.88 -19.75
N GLN A 170 -33.88 8.63 -20.25
CA GLN A 170 -34.36 8.35 -21.62
C GLN A 170 -35.86 8.55 -21.79
N SER A 171 -36.67 8.39 -20.75
CA SER A 171 -38.13 8.59 -20.80
C SER A 171 -38.51 10.07 -20.72
N ASP A 172 -37.70 10.90 -20.06
CA ASP A 172 -37.93 12.35 -19.96
C ASP A 172 -37.80 13.04 -21.36
N GLU A 173 -36.98 12.46 -22.23
CA GLU A 173 -36.87 12.92 -23.63
C GLU A 173 -38.15 12.62 -24.50
N GLN A 174 -39.08 11.79 -24.00
CA GLN A 174 -40.25 11.32 -24.75
C GLN A 174 -41.60 11.82 -24.21
N ASP A 175 -41.63 12.79 -23.31
CA ASP A 175 -42.83 13.52 -22.78
C ASP A 175 -43.97 12.68 -22.17
N GLU A 176 -43.78 11.38 -21.80
CA GLU A 176 -44.89 10.53 -21.37
C GLU A 176 -44.84 9.99 -19.94
N VAL A 177 -43.77 10.26 -19.17
CA VAL A 177 -43.62 9.67 -17.83
C VAL A 177 -43.60 10.73 -16.73
N VAL A 178 -44.57 10.63 -15.79
CA VAL A 178 -44.53 11.42 -14.57
C VAL A 178 -43.48 10.85 -13.66
N ILE A 179 -42.30 11.48 -13.65
CA ILE A 179 -41.19 11.09 -12.77
C ILE A 179 -41.50 11.54 -11.34
N ASP A 180 -41.44 10.62 -10.35
CA ASP A 180 -41.53 10.94 -8.93
C ASP A 180 -40.13 11.47 -8.43
N PRO A 181 -40.01 12.78 -8.15
CA PRO A 181 -38.72 13.35 -7.71
C PRO A 181 -38.18 12.72 -6.41
N SER A 182 -39.09 12.21 -5.55
CA SER A 182 -38.71 11.61 -4.28
C SER A 182 -38.06 10.25 -4.49
N ALA A 183 -38.53 9.48 -5.48
CA ALA A 183 -37.94 8.18 -5.83
C ALA A 183 -36.53 8.36 -6.43
N VAL A 184 -36.35 9.35 -7.30
CA VAL A 184 -35.04 9.70 -7.90
C VAL A 184 -34.06 10.14 -6.83
N ALA A 185 -34.47 11.06 -5.94
CA ALA A 185 -33.61 11.52 -4.83
C ALA A 185 -33.18 10.35 -3.92
N SER A 186 -34.10 9.44 -3.60
CA SER A 186 -33.79 8.24 -2.81
C SER A 186 -32.83 7.28 -3.51
N ALA A 187 -32.96 7.12 -4.83
CA ALA A 187 -32.04 6.28 -5.63
C ALA A 187 -30.64 6.89 -5.66
N LEU A 188 -30.53 8.19 -5.93
CA LEU A 188 -29.24 8.91 -5.91
C LEU A 188 -28.57 8.86 -4.54
N GLU A 189 -29.31 9.02 -3.45
CA GLU A 189 -28.77 8.93 -2.10
C GLU A 189 -28.21 7.53 -1.80
N LYS A 190 -28.87 6.45 -2.24
CA LYS A 190 -28.39 5.09 -2.12
C LYS A 190 -27.12 4.85 -2.93
N LEU A 191 -27.02 5.38 -4.15
CA LEU A 191 -25.82 5.29 -4.97
C LEU A 191 -24.64 6.02 -4.33
N HIS A 192 -24.84 7.25 -3.82
CA HIS A 192 -23.79 8.01 -3.15
C HIS A 192 -23.29 7.35 -1.85
N ARG A 193 -24.13 6.58 -1.19
CA ARG A 193 -23.76 5.84 0.03
C ARG A 193 -23.04 4.51 -0.25
N HIS A 194 -22.98 4.07 -1.52
CA HIS A 194 -22.30 2.82 -1.84
C HIS A 194 -20.80 2.93 -1.54
N PRO A 195 -20.21 1.99 -0.77
CA PRO A 195 -18.82 2.10 -0.31
C PRO A 195 -17.80 1.99 -1.44
N GLU A 196 -18.16 1.32 -2.53
CA GLU A 196 -17.32 1.09 -3.71
C GLU A 196 -18.16 1.28 -4.99
N PRO A 197 -18.46 2.54 -5.37
CA PRO A 197 -19.34 2.82 -6.51
C PRO A 197 -18.75 2.40 -7.87
N GLU A 198 -17.43 2.26 -7.96
CA GLU A 198 -16.71 1.96 -9.21
C GLU A 198 -16.51 0.46 -9.45
N VAL A 199 -16.77 -0.39 -8.44
CA VAL A 199 -16.44 -1.81 -8.54
C VAL A 199 -17.25 -2.49 -9.65
N ALA A 200 -16.59 -3.37 -10.41
CA ALA A 200 -17.22 -4.16 -11.48
C ALA A 200 -17.08 -5.66 -11.23
N PHE A 201 -17.97 -6.44 -11.84
CA PHE A 201 -17.86 -7.90 -11.82
C PHE A 201 -16.72 -8.38 -12.71
N MET A 202 -15.86 -9.24 -12.14
CA MET A 202 -14.72 -9.83 -12.84
C MET A 202 -14.59 -11.32 -12.53
N ARG A 203 -14.01 -12.05 -13.46
CA ARG A 203 -13.64 -13.44 -13.23
C ARG A 203 -12.39 -13.50 -12.36
N THR A 204 -12.53 -13.95 -11.12
CA THR A 204 -11.47 -14.14 -10.15
C THR A 204 -11.14 -15.64 -10.01
N THR A 205 -10.15 -15.97 -9.18
CA THR A 205 -9.84 -17.36 -8.80
C THR A 205 -10.98 -18.04 -8.02
N HIS A 206 -11.87 -17.25 -7.41
CA HIS A 206 -13.01 -17.72 -6.61
C HIS A 206 -14.35 -17.64 -7.36
N GLY A 207 -14.34 -17.31 -8.65
CA GLY A 207 -15.53 -17.18 -9.46
C GLY A 207 -15.74 -15.78 -10.01
N PHE A 208 -16.99 -15.50 -10.45
CA PHE A 208 -17.37 -14.19 -10.98
C PHE A 208 -17.86 -13.32 -9.81
N LEU A 209 -17.02 -12.39 -9.38
CA LEU A 209 -17.21 -11.58 -8.16
C LEU A 209 -16.89 -10.11 -8.41
N PRO A 210 -17.45 -9.19 -7.60
CA PRO A 210 -17.02 -7.80 -7.59
C PRO A 210 -15.52 -7.72 -7.27
N ALA A 211 -14.75 -7.07 -8.13
CA ALA A 211 -13.30 -7.03 -8.00
C ALA A 211 -12.69 -5.81 -8.69
N TYR A 212 -11.45 -5.53 -8.33
CA TYR A 212 -10.56 -4.60 -9.00
C TYR A 212 -9.47 -5.36 -9.74
N ASN A 213 -9.07 -4.84 -10.88
CA ASN A 213 -7.91 -5.33 -11.61
C ASN A 213 -6.72 -4.43 -11.28
N VAL A 214 -5.78 -4.96 -10.51
CA VAL A 214 -4.54 -4.26 -10.12
C VAL A 214 -3.45 -4.66 -11.09
N GLN A 215 -2.99 -3.70 -11.88
CA GLN A 215 -1.88 -3.85 -12.82
C GLN A 215 -0.59 -3.44 -12.13
N ALA A 216 0.48 -4.21 -12.29
CA ALA A 216 1.80 -3.91 -11.77
C ALA A 216 2.84 -4.03 -12.88
N ALA A 217 3.74 -3.05 -12.95
CA ALA A 217 4.94 -3.10 -13.76
C ALA A 217 6.13 -3.37 -12.84
N VAL A 218 6.87 -4.41 -13.13
CA VAL A 218 7.92 -4.96 -12.26
C VAL A 218 9.24 -5.01 -13.02
N ASP A 219 10.31 -4.45 -12.44
CA ASP A 219 11.66 -4.61 -12.95
C ASP A 219 12.09 -6.08 -12.86
N ALA A 220 12.61 -6.62 -13.97
CA ALA A 220 12.87 -8.05 -14.06
C ALA A 220 14.11 -8.51 -13.29
N GLU A 221 15.03 -7.61 -12.95
CA GLU A 221 16.31 -7.97 -12.30
C GLU A 221 16.12 -8.14 -10.79
N HIS A 222 15.50 -7.16 -10.13
CA HIS A 222 15.33 -7.18 -8.67
C HIS A 222 13.87 -7.34 -8.23
N ALA A 223 12.95 -7.58 -9.17
CA ALA A 223 11.52 -7.77 -8.91
C ALA A 223 10.86 -6.58 -8.16
N LEU A 224 11.37 -5.37 -8.36
CA LEU A 224 10.82 -4.15 -7.77
C LEU A 224 9.63 -3.66 -8.60
N ILE A 225 8.53 -3.33 -7.93
CA ILE A 225 7.37 -2.71 -8.58
C ILE A 225 7.74 -1.25 -8.91
N VAL A 226 7.78 -0.92 -10.18
CA VAL A 226 8.14 0.43 -10.68
C VAL A 226 6.91 1.28 -11.00
N ALA A 227 5.78 0.65 -11.30
CA ALA A 227 4.50 1.33 -11.47
C ALA A 227 3.34 0.40 -11.12
N GLN A 228 2.22 0.98 -10.71
CA GLN A 228 0.98 0.25 -10.42
C GLN A 228 -0.23 1.09 -10.83
N GLN A 229 -1.31 0.41 -11.19
CA GLN A 229 -2.60 1.01 -11.49
C GLN A 229 -3.72 0.11 -11.04
N VAL A 230 -4.76 0.69 -10.45
CA VAL A 230 -6.01 -0.02 -10.14
C VAL A 230 -7.04 0.37 -11.20
N THR A 231 -7.70 -0.61 -11.80
CA THR A 231 -8.75 -0.40 -12.80
C THR A 231 -9.94 -1.31 -12.53
N VAL A 232 -11.09 -0.91 -13.02
CA VAL A 232 -12.32 -1.71 -12.99
C VAL A 232 -12.55 -2.48 -14.30
N GLN A 233 -11.64 -2.37 -15.25
CA GLN A 233 -11.70 -3.12 -16.50
C GLN A 233 -11.26 -4.57 -16.27
N ALA A 234 -12.11 -5.52 -16.66
CA ALA A 234 -11.82 -6.95 -16.50
C ALA A 234 -10.69 -7.45 -17.42
N GLY A 235 -10.51 -6.81 -18.59
CA GLY A 235 -9.47 -7.15 -19.57
C GLY A 235 -8.19 -6.35 -19.36
N ASP A 236 -7.03 -6.96 -19.68
CA ASP A 236 -5.72 -6.35 -19.50
C ASP A 236 -5.25 -5.56 -20.74
N ASN A 237 -5.94 -5.70 -21.88
CA ASN A 237 -5.52 -5.15 -23.17
C ASN A 237 -5.42 -3.61 -23.17
N GLY A 238 -6.31 -2.91 -22.45
CA GLY A 238 -6.29 -1.45 -22.33
C GLY A 238 -5.23 -0.92 -21.36
N SER A 239 -4.69 -1.77 -20.50
CA SER A 239 -3.76 -1.35 -19.43
C SER A 239 -2.30 -1.33 -19.87
N LEU A 240 -1.93 -1.97 -20.96
CA LEU A 240 -0.53 -2.10 -21.39
C LEU A 240 0.12 -0.74 -21.69
N GLN A 241 -0.58 0.12 -22.46
CA GLN A 241 -0.03 1.42 -22.83
C GLN A 241 0.13 2.35 -21.61
N PRO A 242 -0.91 2.62 -20.79
CA PRO A 242 -0.76 3.50 -19.62
C PRO A 242 0.26 2.95 -18.61
N MET A 243 0.31 1.64 -18.39
CA MET A 243 1.31 1.02 -17.52
C MET A 243 2.73 1.15 -18.07
N SER A 244 2.90 1.06 -19.40
CA SER A 244 4.20 1.24 -20.03
C SER A 244 4.68 2.69 -19.92
N GLU A 245 3.79 3.66 -20.04
CA GLU A 245 4.07 5.08 -19.86
C GLU A 245 4.42 5.39 -18.40
N ALA A 246 3.66 4.88 -17.45
CA ALA A 246 3.92 5.02 -16.02
C ALA A 246 5.28 4.42 -15.63
N ALA A 247 5.60 3.21 -16.12
CA ALA A 247 6.89 2.57 -15.89
C ALA A 247 8.05 3.37 -16.49
N ARG A 248 7.86 3.94 -17.69
CA ARG A 248 8.86 4.85 -18.29
C ARG A 248 9.08 6.11 -17.48
N ALA A 249 8.01 6.72 -17.00
CA ALA A 249 8.10 7.90 -16.13
C ALA A 249 8.87 7.60 -14.85
N ALA A 250 8.55 6.49 -14.19
CA ALA A 250 9.20 6.05 -12.96
C ALA A 250 10.68 5.69 -13.15
N THR A 251 11.03 5.06 -14.28
CA THR A 251 12.40 4.66 -14.59
C THR A 251 13.20 5.75 -15.36
N GLY A 252 12.60 6.93 -15.57
CA GLY A 252 13.24 8.09 -16.23
C GLY A 252 13.59 7.88 -17.70
N GLY A 253 12.75 7.13 -18.40
CA GLY A 253 12.92 6.73 -19.79
C GLY A 253 13.69 5.43 -19.92
N LEU A 254 13.01 4.41 -20.45
CA LEU A 254 13.65 3.15 -20.85
C LEU A 254 14.65 3.45 -21.98
N ARG A 255 15.85 2.89 -21.91
CA ARG A 255 16.78 2.95 -23.04
C ARG A 255 16.07 2.38 -24.28
N ARG A 256 16.39 2.92 -25.47
CA ARG A 256 15.74 2.62 -26.76
C ARG A 256 15.65 1.13 -27.16
N ARG A 257 16.16 0.20 -26.34
CA ARG A 257 16.16 -1.26 -26.53
C ARG A 257 15.30 -2.03 -25.52
N SER A 258 14.44 -1.37 -24.73
CA SER A 258 13.56 -2.11 -23.82
C SER A 258 12.56 -2.97 -24.62
N LYS A 259 12.63 -4.26 -24.41
CA LYS A 259 11.69 -5.22 -24.98
C LYS A 259 10.54 -5.41 -23.99
N TRP A 260 9.33 -5.16 -24.43
CA TRP A 260 8.11 -5.44 -23.68
C TRP A 260 7.76 -6.90 -23.90
N LEU A 261 7.64 -7.67 -22.84
CA LEU A 261 7.11 -9.03 -22.90
C LEU A 261 5.71 -8.99 -22.27
N PRO A 262 4.63 -9.06 -23.06
CA PRO A 262 3.34 -9.39 -22.52
C PRO A 262 3.44 -10.84 -22.00
N MET A 263 3.30 -11.03 -20.70
CA MET A 263 3.11 -12.39 -20.17
C MET A 263 1.78 -12.91 -20.72
N ARG A 264 1.83 -13.81 -21.69
CA ARG A 264 0.67 -14.65 -21.99
C ARG A 264 0.33 -15.36 -20.69
N ALA A 265 -0.95 -15.31 -20.32
CA ALA A 265 -1.49 -16.13 -19.25
C ALA A 265 -1.18 -17.60 -19.53
N THR A 266 0.00 -18.05 -19.15
CA THR A 266 0.34 -19.45 -19.07
C THR A 266 -0.48 -19.98 -17.91
N ARG A 267 -1.39 -20.90 -18.25
CA ARG A 267 -2.11 -21.77 -17.32
C ARG A 267 -1.13 -22.15 -16.22
N MET A 268 -1.35 -21.62 -15.02
CA MET A 268 -0.56 -21.95 -13.85
C MET A 268 -0.78 -23.42 -13.52
N GLU A 269 0.09 -24.28 -13.98
CA GLU A 269 0.33 -25.55 -13.34
C GLU A 269 0.86 -25.24 -11.94
N SER A 270 0.25 -25.89 -10.97
CA SER A 270 0.48 -25.81 -9.53
C SER A 270 1.82 -25.19 -9.09
N ARG A 271 1.77 -24.01 -8.51
CA ARG A 271 2.91 -23.39 -7.82
C ARG A 271 3.47 -24.36 -6.76
N PRO A 272 4.79 -24.58 -6.72
CA PRO A 272 5.41 -25.15 -5.53
C PRO A 272 5.13 -24.17 -4.38
N LYS A 273 4.67 -24.72 -3.24
CA LYS A 273 4.44 -23.97 -2.01
C LYS A 273 5.69 -23.13 -1.71
N PRO A 274 5.57 -21.86 -1.31
CA PRO A 274 6.71 -21.05 -0.92
C PRO A 274 7.45 -21.80 0.19
N ALA A 275 8.72 -22.06 -0.03
CA ALA A 275 9.61 -22.61 0.98
C ALA A 275 9.57 -21.63 2.17
N ARG A 276 9.09 -22.12 3.31
CA ARG A 276 9.24 -21.40 4.57
C ARG A 276 10.74 -21.23 4.79
N LEU A 277 11.25 -20.03 4.67
CA LEU A 277 12.55 -19.66 5.18
C LEU A 277 12.51 -19.90 6.70
N ARG A 278 12.92 -21.09 7.11
CA ARG A 278 13.31 -21.35 8.49
C ARG A 278 14.63 -20.59 8.68
N ALA A 279 14.58 -19.52 9.44
CA ALA A 279 15.76 -18.96 10.04
C ALA A 279 16.33 -20.00 11.02
N SER A 280 17.18 -20.87 10.51
CA SER A 280 18.06 -21.69 11.34
C SER A 280 19.36 -20.93 11.53
N CYS A 281 19.36 -20.01 12.51
CA CYS A 281 20.59 -19.51 13.09
C CYS A 281 21.23 -20.67 13.86
N ARG A 282 22.06 -21.46 13.19
CA ARG A 282 23.03 -22.33 13.86
C ARG A 282 24.32 -21.52 14.03
N MET A 283 24.46 -20.94 15.20
CA MET A 283 25.76 -20.51 15.69
C MET A 283 26.64 -21.75 15.88
N CYS A 284 27.55 -22.00 14.93
CA CYS A 284 28.67 -22.93 15.15
C CYS A 284 29.71 -22.20 15.99
N LEU A 285 29.79 -22.51 17.25
CA LEU A 285 30.99 -22.24 18.08
C LEU A 285 32.09 -23.21 17.67
N PRO A 286 33.33 -22.76 17.47
CA PRO A 286 34.47 -23.68 17.29
C PRO A 286 34.82 -24.33 18.63
N THR A 287 34.91 -25.65 18.62
CA THR A 287 35.47 -26.46 19.69
C THR A 287 36.98 -26.24 19.68
N VAL A 288 37.50 -25.66 20.75
CA VAL A 288 38.96 -25.65 21.03
C VAL A 288 39.27 -26.93 21.76
N ALA A 289 40.27 -27.65 21.25
CA ALA A 289 40.85 -28.82 21.83
C ALA A 289 41.65 -28.51 23.12
#